data_c871c59b1140aab344a2e73fe9a112ab
#
_entry.id   c871c59b1140aab344a2e73fe9a112ab
#
_cell.length_a   1.000
_cell.length_b   1.000
_cell.length_c   1.000
_cell.angle_alpha   90.00
_cell.angle_beta   90.00
_cell.angle_gamma   90.00
#
_symmetry.space_group_name_H-M   'P 1'
#
loop_
_entity.id
_entity.type
_entity.pdbx_description
1 polymer ?
#
loop_
_entity_poly.entity_id
_entity_poly.type
_entity_poly.pdbx_seq_one_letter_code
_entity_poly.pdbx_strand_id
1 'polypeptide(L)'
;MKNIKKIATFALCALMTISGLGLTACGGGTKTGETEITVGILNNSSERENLKVLRNAFEKKYEAEGYKVKIVNLTGSYNEAVYRMHMAGQLPDVIQVFDDTSAYWTSKGIYADLDEYIARDNIDLSLYVDSMIDIARSGQGNDDSLYWLPRDYDKLVTYVNKDVFQAAGVEVPTAEEWTWAKMLEVCQALKDNEKKVLAANQEINVFYPMSFDPSWAPVYLTMFKNYNVELASNGKAFDGTEENIYACLNEMLSLQTKGYMSFGGNVNITTGELGLAVGGVRTGVPTYEMYDVNYEVLPFPSQINGNSYVACGAVGYGMTSSCSEDKKEIAWKFLSYMFSEEGQEEFSKSGAICPVMKSLLEKEDAEWKKYSKVDDTAFYAYPERDIKVTFLQDFQPVEQHTSIYNNYTYMFKDLYKDKYNGRQTVEAFYSHYSKQIEQEMK
;
A
#
# COMPACT_ATOMS: atom_id res chain seq x y z
N MET A 1 32.48 -31.97 -45.65
CA MET A 1 33.92 -31.94 -45.38
C MET A 1 34.15 -31.31 -44.04
N LYS A 2 34.57 -32.12 -43.07
CA LYS A 2 35.65 -31.97 -42.09
C LYS A 2 35.52 -30.70 -41.20
N ASN A 3 35.55 -30.71 -39.88
CA ASN A 3 36.10 -31.68 -38.91
C ASN A 3 35.49 -31.42 -37.52
N ILE A 4 35.29 -32.50 -36.85
CA ILE A 4 35.06 -32.67 -35.41
C ILE A 4 36.36 -32.38 -34.65
N LYS A 5 36.35 -31.72 -33.50
CA LYS A 5 37.24 -32.07 -32.39
C LYS A 5 36.59 -31.89 -31.04
N LYS A 6 36.47 -32.99 -30.33
CA LYS A 6 36.23 -33.18 -28.90
C LYS A 6 37.48 -32.80 -28.10
N ILE A 7 37.33 -32.36 -26.85
CA ILE A 7 38.25 -32.54 -25.70
C ILE A 7 37.39 -32.14 -24.50
N ALA A 8 36.91 -32.99 -23.66
CA ALA A 8 37.51 -33.82 -22.60
C ALA A 8 37.62 -33.06 -21.26
N THR A 9 36.84 -33.52 -20.36
CA THR A 9 36.73 -33.49 -18.90
C THR A 9 38.09 -33.38 -18.17
N PHE A 10 38.16 -32.53 -17.12
CA PHE A 10 38.97 -32.79 -15.94
C PHE A 10 38.25 -32.29 -14.66
N ALA A 11 37.93 -33.26 -13.82
CA ALA A 11 37.62 -33.07 -12.43
C ALA A 11 38.93 -32.92 -11.65
N LEU A 12 39.00 -31.98 -10.74
CA LEU A 12 40.05 -31.97 -9.72
C LEU A 12 39.47 -31.57 -8.37
N CYS A 13 39.26 -32.55 -7.52
CA CYS A 13 39.14 -32.41 -6.06
C CYS A 13 40.49 -32.00 -5.49
N ALA A 14 40.53 -30.96 -4.68
CA ALA A 14 41.65 -30.73 -3.78
C ALA A 14 41.12 -30.38 -2.38
N LEU A 15 41.20 -31.35 -1.49
CA LEU A 15 41.26 -31.16 -0.05
C LEU A 15 42.50 -30.34 0.28
N MET A 16 42.38 -29.33 1.12
CA MET A 16 43.53 -28.87 1.91
C MET A 16 43.15 -28.62 3.36
N THR A 17 43.88 -29.25 4.13
CA THR A 17 43.97 -29.46 5.55
C THR A 17 44.19 -28.18 6.38
N ILE A 18 43.68 -28.28 7.57
CA ILE A 18 43.90 -27.47 8.77
C ILE A 18 45.38 -27.36 9.12
N SER A 19 45.84 -26.17 9.44
CA SER A 19 46.94 -25.97 10.37
C SER A 19 46.72 -24.70 11.17
N GLY A 20 46.49 -24.89 12.45
CA GLY A 20 46.44 -23.86 13.46
C GLY A 20 47.82 -23.38 13.88
N LEU A 21 47.79 -22.41 14.71
CA LEU A 21 48.76 -21.81 15.64
C LEU A 21 48.91 -20.29 15.40
N GLY A 22 48.54 -19.56 16.35
CA GLY A 22 49.38 -18.75 17.19
C GLY A 22 48.66 -17.58 17.84
N LEU A 23 48.38 -17.70 19.09
CA LEU A 23 48.07 -16.62 20.00
C LEU A 23 49.16 -15.56 20.05
N THR A 24 48.80 -14.30 19.88
CA THR A 24 49.38 -13.21 20.66
C THR A 24 48.37 -12.14 20.91
N ALA A 25 47.98 -12.03 22.19
CA ALA A 25 47.28 -10.88 22.74
C ALA A 25 48.25 -9.69 22.86
N CYS A 26 47.79 -8.49 22.51
CA CYS A 26 47.97 -7.30 23.33
C CYS A 26 47.36 -6.07 22.65
N GLY A 27 46.50 -5.37 23.40
CA GLY A 27 46.46 -3.91 23.38
C GLY A 27 45.32 -3.25 22.64
N GLY A 28 44.26 -2.97 23.35
CA GLY A 28 43.63 -1.66 23.36
C GLY A 28 42.88 -1.21 22.09
N GLY A 29 41.58 -1.19 22.17
CA GLY A 29 40.67 -0.58 21.22
C GLY A 29 39.70 -1.60 20.69
N THR A 30 38.64 -1.87 21.43
CA THR A 30 37.46 -2.49 20.90
C THR A 30 36.92 -1.58 19.78
N LYS A 31 37.31 -1.89 18.52
CA LYS A 31 36.44 -1.57 17.40
C LYS A 31 35.18 -2.39 17.67
N THR A 32 34.11 -1.73 18.06
CA THR A 32 32.79 -2.33 17.97
C THR A 32 32.65 -2.79 16.52
N GLY A 33 32.65 -4.09 16.28
CA GLY A 33 32.51 -4.62 14.94
C GLY A 33 31.18 -4.11 14.36
N GLU A 34 31.20 -3.58 13.15
CA GLU A 34 29.98 -3.18 12.48
C GLU A 34 29.03 -4.39 12.43
N THR A 35 27.79 -4.23 12.94
CA THR A 35 26.76 -5.26 12.84
C THR A 35 25.71 -4.78 11.85
N GLU A 36 25.57 -5.56 10.76
CA GLU A 36 24.67 -5.24 9.64
C GLU A 36 23.44 -6.14 9.68
N ILE A 37 22.26 -5.53 9.62
CA ILE A 37 20.99 -6.20 9.31
C ILE A 37 20.62 -5.98 7.85
N THR A 38 19.84 -6.91 7.29
CA THR A 38 19.27 -6.83 5.95
C THR A 38 17.79 -6.48 6.03
N VAL A 39 17.34 -5.50 5.21
CA VAL A 39 15.94 -5.11 5.09
C VAL A 39 15.47 -5.36 3.65
N GLY A 40 14.59 -6.34 3.48
CA GLY A 40 14.03 -6.74 2.19
C GLY A 40 12.80 -5.90 1.82
N ILE A 41 12.80 -5.36 0.61
CA ILE A 41 11.70 -4.54 0.09
C ILE A 41 11.27 -4.99 -1.30
N LEU A 42 10.03 -4.64 -1.67
CA LEU A 42 9.59 -4.70 -3.06
C LEU A 42 10.59 -3.94 -3.96
N ASN A 43 10.93 -4.51 -5.12
CA ASN A 43 11.82 -3.86 -6.09
C ASN A 43 11.17 -2.63 -6.73
N ASN A 44 11.03 -1.58 -5.94
CA ASN A 44 10.45 -0.30 -6.28
C ASN A 44 11.45 0.82 -5.96
N SER A 45 11.68 1.73 -6.91
CA SER A 45 12.63 2.84 -6.73
C SER A 45 12.18 3.83 -5.66
N SER A 46 10.89 4.15 -5.60
CA SER A 46 10.34 5.07 -4.59
C SER A 46 10.49 4.50 -3.19
N GLU A 47 10.13 3.23 -2.99
CA GLU A 47 10.30 2.56 -1.69
C GLU A 47 11.74 2.53 -1.23
N ARG A 48 12.66 2.24 -2.15
CA ARG A 48 14.08 2.24 -1.83
C ARG A 48 14.59 3.61 -1.42
N GLU A 49 14.14 4.68 -2.09
CA GLU A 49 14.55 6.04 -1.72
C GLU A 49 13.94 6.45 -0.37
N ASN A 50 12.69 6.12 -0.11
CA ASN A 50 12.04 6.35 1.18
C ASN A 50 12.80 5.65 2.31
N LEU A 51 13.10 4.37 2.14
CA LEU A 51 13.82 3.58 3.15
C LEU A 51 15.26 4.06 3.37
N LYS A 52 15.91 4.64 2.35
CA LYS A 52 17.24 5.24 2.52
C LYS A 52 17.23 6.43 3.47
N VAL A 53 16.16 7.23 3.48
CA VAL A 53 16.02 8.35 4.42
C VAL A 53 16.04 7.82 5.85
N LEU A 54 15.16 6.85 6.15
CA LEU A 54 15.09 6.21 7.47
C LEU A 54 16.41 5.53 7.86
N ARG A 55 16.99 4.74 6.95
CA ARG A 55 18.28 4.08 7.18
C ARG A 55 19.37 5.04 7.57
N ASN A 56 19.51 6.15 6.84
CA ASN A 56 20.58 7.12 7.10
C ASN A 56 20.40 7.78 8.48
N ALA A 57 19.15 8.08 8.87
CA ALA A 57 18.84 8.62 10.18
C ALA A 57 19.14 7.60 11.30
N PHE A 58 18.72 6.35 11.12
CA PHE A 58 19.02 5.26 12.05
C PHE A 58 20.53 5.03 12.22
N GLU A 59 21.28 4.88 11.13
CA GLU A 59 22.73 4.67 11.17
C GLU A 59 23.48 5.84 11.82
N LYS A 60 22.99 7.08 11.63
CA LYS A 60 23.53 8.27 12.31
C LYS A 60 23.24 8.23 13.80
N LYS A 61 22.03 7.88 14.20
CA LYS A 61 21.63 7.80 15.63
C LYS A 61 22.44 6.76 16.39
N TYR A 62 22.72 5.62 15.76
CA TYR A 62 23.41 4.48 16.35
C TYR A 62 24.86 4.31 15.81
N GLU A 63 25.50 5.43 15.43
CA GLU A 63 26.86 5.41 14.88
C GLU A 63 27.89 4.87 15.90
N ALA A 64 27.70 5.18 17.18
CA ALA A 64 28.61 4.72 18.25
C ALA A 64 28.54 3.20 18.47
N GLU A 65 27.38 2.58 18.22
CA GLU A 65 27.16 1.13 18.29
C GLU A 65 27.60 0.39 17.03
N GLY A 66 27.82 1.11 15.93
CA GLY A 66 28.28 0.55 14.66
C GLY A 66 27.16 -0.19 13.90
N TYR A 67 25.88 0.16 14.12
CA TYR A 67 24.77 -0.50 13.45
C TYR A 67 24.62 -0.04 11.99
N LYS A 68 24.42 -1.02 11.10
CA LYS A 68 24.29 -0.82 9.65
C LYS A 68 23.03 -1.52 9.12
N VAL A 69 22.44 -0.91 8.09
CA VAL A 69 21.25 -1.45 7.41
C VAL A 69 21.51 -1.59 5.92
N LYS A 70 21.45 -2.81 5.42
CA LYS A 70 21.56 -3.14 4.00
C LYS A 70 20.17 -3.36 3.40
N ILE A 71 19.80 -2.51 2.46
CA ILE A 71 18.55 -2.64 1.71
C ILE A 71 18.71 -3.70 0.62
N VAL A 72 17.80 -4.67 0.59
CA VAL A 72 17.75 -5.78 -0.37
C VAL A 72 16.47 -5.67 -1.20
N ASN A 73 16.60 -5.48 -2.52
CA ASN A 73 15.45 -5.48 -3.41
C ASN A 73 15.05 -6.93 -3.73
N LEU A 74 13.81 -7.30 -3.43
CA LEU A 74 13.24 -8.60 -3.79
C LEU A 74 12.74 -8.55 -5.23
N THR A 75 13.42 -9.26 -6.13
CA THR A 75 13.17 -9.21 -7.57
C THR A 75 12.09 -10.19 -8.02
N GLY A 76 11.30 -9.78 -9.03
CA GLY A 76 10.15 -10.52 -9.53
C GLY A 76 8.88 -10.15 -8.76
N SER A 77 7.89 -11.06 -8.71
CA SER A 77 6.75 -10.91 -7.83
C SER A 77 7.22 -10.96 -6.37
N TYR A 78 6.80 -9.98 -5.56
CA TYR A 78 7.20 -9.87 -4.16
C TYR A 78 6.89 -11.15 -3.37
N ASN A 79 5.65 -11.61 -3.47
CA ASN A 79 5.19 -12.81 -2.78
C ASN A 79 5.94 -14.08 -3.19
N GLU A 80 6.24 -14.24 -4.49
CA GLU A 80 7.07 -15.36 -4.96
C GLU A 80 8.51 -15.26 -4.45
N ALA A 81 9.08 -14.06 -4.38
CA ALA A 81 10.41 -13.87 -3.84
C ALA A 81 10.48 -14.22 -2.35
N VAL A 82 9.50 -13.74 -1.56
CA VAL A 82 9.37 -14.06 -0.13
C VAL A 82 9.24 -15.58 0.05
N TYR A 83 8.35 -16.24 -0.70
CA TYR A 83 8.17 -17.68 -0.62
C TYR A 83 9.45 -18.45 -0.93
N ARG A 84 10.14 -18.13 -2.04
CA ARG A 84 11.40 -18.81 -2.42
C ARG A 84 12.48 -18.63 -1.36
N MET A 85 12.63 -17.41 -0.82
CA MET A 85 13.65 -17.11 0.20
C MET A 85 13.32 -17.79 1.52
N HIS A 86 12.05 -17.84 1.90
CA HIS A 86 11.59 -18.59 3.09
C HIS A 86 11.96 -20.07 2.97
N MET A 87 11.61 -20.71 1.85
CA MET A 87 11.91 -22.12 1.61
C MET A 87 13.42 -22.42 1.57
N ALA A 88 14.23 -21.43 1.23
CA ALA A 88 15.69 -21.54 1.20
C ALA A 88 16.34 -21.18 2.55
N GLY A 89 15.58 -20.70 3.55
CA GLY A 89 16.12 -20.17 4.81
C GLY A 89 16.99 -18.92 4.62
N GLN A 90 16.65 -18.08 3.64
CA GLN A 90 17.45 -16.91 3.19
C GLN A 90 16.64 -15.61 3.24
N LEU A 91 15.60 -15.54 4.06
CA LEU A 91 14.86 -14.28 4.25
C LEU A 91 15.80 -13.21 4.83
N PRO A 92 15.64 -11.94 4.44
CA PRO A 92 16.24 -10.81 5.13
C PRO A 92 15.87 -10.80 6.62
N ASP A 93 16.66 -10.11 7.44
CA ASP A 93 16.42 -10.01 8.88
C ASP A 93 15.09 -9.26 9.18
N VAL A 94 14.79 -8.24 8.36
CA VAL A 94 13.53 -7.49 8.35
C VAL A 94 12.98 -7.47 6.93
N ILE A 95 11.68 -7.54 6.75
CA ILE A 95 11.05 -7.40 5.42
C ILE A 95 9.87 -6.43 5.45
N GLN A 96 9.61 -5.83 4.29
CA GLN A 96 8.41 -5.03 4.05
C GLN A 96 7.16 -5.91 4.17
N VAL A 97 6.12 -5.38 4.78
CA VAL A 97 4.84 -6.07 4.97
C VAL A 97 3.75 -5.28 4.28
N PHE A 98 2.92 -5.98 3.52
CA PHE A 98 1.69 -5.46 2.93
C PHE A 98 0.51 -6.02 3.70
N ASP A 99 -0.42 -5.17 4.07
CA ASP A 99 -1.59 -5.51 4.86
C ASP A 99 -2.44 -6.63 4.23
N ASP A 100 -2.61 -6.63 2.91
CA ASP A 100 -3.41 -7.60 2.14
C ASP A 100 -2.88 -9.04 2.20
N THR A 101 -1.59 -9.22 2.48
CA THR A 101 -0.93 -10.53 2.54
C THR A 101 -0.33 -10.86 3.91
N SER A 102 -0.41 -9.95 4.88
CA SER A 102 0.20 -10.10 6.21
C SER A 102 -0.30 -11.36 6.93
N ALA A 103 -1.60 -11.60 6.95
CA ALA A 103 -2.21 -12.77 7.55
C ALA A 103 -1.69 -14.09 6.98
N TYR A 104 -1.61 -14.18 5.66
CA TYR A 104 -1.11 -15.37 4.98
C TYR A 104 0.35 -15.66 5.37
N TRP A 105 1.22 -14.66 5.32
CA TRP A 105 2.63 -14.86 5.64
C TRP A 105 2.89 -15.13 7.12
N THR A 106 2.09 -14.54 8.00
CA THR A 106 2.16 -14.85 9.44
C THR A 106 1.74 -16.30 9.70
N SER A 107 0.68 -16.79 9.04
CA SER A 107 0.28 -18.22 9.16
C SER A 107 1.35 -19.20 8.67
N LYS A 108 2.27 -18.74 7.80
CA LYS A 108 3.42 -19.52 7.34
C LYS A 108 4.66 -19.39 8.25
N GLY A 109 4.55 -18.64 9.36
CA GLY A 109 5.66 -18.46 10.30
C GLY A 109 6.79 -17.59 9.74
N ILE A 110 6.50 -16.68 8.79
CA ILE A 110 7.50 -15.80 8.20
C ILE A 110 7.96 -14.74 9.19
N TYR A 111 7.03 -14.20 9.99
CA TYR A 111 7.32 -13.11 10.92
C TYR A 111 7.53 -13.62 12.34
N ALA A 112 8.39 -12.93 13.08
CA ALA A 112 8.54 -13.10 14.53
C ALA A 112 7.45 -12.29 15.25
N ASP A 113 6.99 -12.81 16.37
CA ASP A 113 6.12 -12.08 17.31
C ASP A 113 6.89 -10.90 17.93
N LEU A 114 6.29 -9.73 17.95
CA LEU A 114 6.89 -8.49 18.45
C LEU A 114 6.38 -8.07 19.82
N ASP A 115 5.36 -8.72 20.38
CA ASP A 115 4.71 -8.31 21.64
C ASP A 115 5.65 -8.28 22.84
N GLU A 116 6.58 -9.26 22.94
CA GLU A 116 7.58 -9.26 24.02
C GLU A 116 8.50 -8.02 23.94
N TYR A 117 8.89 -7.59 22.75
CA TYR A 117 9.72 -6.41 22.56
C TYR A 117 8.94 -5.12 22.86
N ILE A 118 7.68 -5.05 22.42
CA ILE A 118 6.76 -3.92 22.69
C ILE A 118 6.57 -3.74 24.19
N ALA A 119 6.28 -4.84 24.89
CA ALA A 119 6.10 -4.85 26.35
C ALA A 119 7.40 -4.49 27.08
N ARG A 120 8.54 -5.06 26.67
CA ARG A 120 9.86 -4.78 27.27
C ARG A 120 10.22 -3.31 27.20
N ASP A 121 9.99 -2.69 26.04
CA ASP A 121 10.39 -1.31 25.80
C ASP A 121 9.26 -0.33 26.13
N ASN A 122 8.12 -0.81 26.66
CA ASN A 122 6.97 -0.02 27.10
C ASN A 122 6.43 0.89 25.97
N ILE A 123 6.31 0.38 24.74
CA ILE A 123 5.74 1.13 23.63
C ILE A 123 4.24 1.29 23.85
N ASP A 124 3.77 2.53 23.98
CA ASP A 124 2.35 2.85 24.15
C ASP A 124 1.66 2.90 22.78
N LEU A 125 0.94 1.83 22.43
CA LEU A 125 0.23 1.71 21.18
C LEU A 125 -0.96 2.67 21.05
N SER A 126 -1.46 3.25 22.15
CA SER A 126 -2.56 4.23 22.12
C SER A 126 -2.18 5.56 21.48
N LEU A 127 -0.88 5.83 21.32
CA LEU A 127 -0.36 7.02 20.64
C LEU A 127 -0.50 6.97 19.12
N TYR A 128 -0.83 5.82 18.57
CA TYR A 128 -0.92 5.58 17.13
C TYR A 128 -2.37 5.55 16.66
N VAL A 129 -2.58 5.72 15.36
CA VAL A 129 -3.91 5.63 14.73
C VAL A 129 -4.47 4.23 14.95
N ASP A 130 -5.64 4.14 15.58
CA ASP A 130 -6.22 2.87 16.03
C ASP A 130 -6.44 1.89 14.87
N SER A 131 -6.94 2.38 13.71
CA SER A 131 -7.13 1.55 12.52
C SER A 131 -5.83 0.93 12.01
N MET A 132 -4.68 1.60 12.17
CA MET A 132 -3.37 1.08 11.74
C MET A 132 -2.88 -0.05 12.67
N ILE A 133 -3.07 0.11 13.97
CA ILE A 133 -2.76 -0.95 14.94
C ILE A 133 -3.68 -2.16 14.73
N ASP A 134 -4.96 -1.91 14.50
CA ASP A 134 -5.94 -2.97 14.20
C ASP A 134 -5.59 -3.73 12.91
N ILE A 135 -5.10 -3.05 11.87
CA ILE A 135 -4.62 -3.68 10.65
C ILE A 135 -3.38 -4.55 10.94
N ALA A 136 -2.45 -4.04 11.73
CA ALA A 136 -1.22 -4.77 12.05
C ALA A 136 -1.46 -6.02 12.91
N ARG A 137 -2.52 -6.03 13.73
CA ARG A 137 -2.98 -7.19 14.50
C ARG A 137 -3.82 -8.18 13.68
N SER A 138 -4.24 -7.77 12.49
CA SER A 138 -5.12 -8.56 11.64
C SER A 138 -4.46 -9.83 11.13
N GLY A 139 -5.22 -10.93 11.15
CA GLY A 139 -4.88 -12.09 10.35
C GLY A 139 -4.28 -13.29 11.08
N GLN A 140 -4.40 -13.34 12.40
CA GLN A 140 -3.93 -14.45 13.20
C GLN A 140 -5.02 -15.29 13.86
N GLY A 141 -6.23 -15.27 13.35
CA GLY A 141 -7.34 -15.99 13.97
C GLY A 141 -7.70 -15.37 15.32
N ASN A 142 -7.49 -16.12 16.43
CA ASN A 142 -7.69 -15.61 17.80
C ASN A 142 -6.42 -15.02 18.43
N ASP A 143 -5.34 -14.90 17.66
CA ASP A 143 -4.09 -14.33 18.11
C ASP A 143 -4.11 -12.81 17.83
N ASP A 144 -4.03 -12.02 18.90
CA ASP A 144 -4.04 -10.56 18.86
C ASP A 144 -2.62 -9.97 18.86
N SER A 145 -1.59 -10.79 18.59
CA SER A 145 -0.19 -10.39 18.57
C SER A 145 0.15 -9.48 17.38
N LEU A 146 1.15 -8.63 17.58
CA LEU A 146 1.76 -7.83 16.53
C LEU A 146 2.96 -8.56 15.91
N TYR A 147 2.92 -8.78 14.60
CA TYR A 147 4.01 -9.39 13.84
C TYR A 147 4.75 -8.40 12.94
N TRP A 148 4.21 -7.19 12.83
CA TRP A 148 4.81 -6.10 12.08
C TRP A 148 4.35 -4.75 12.61
N LEU A 149 5.11 -3.71 12.32
CA LEU A 149 4.77 -2.33 12.70
C LEU A 149 4.42 -1.53 11.44
N PRO A 150 3.24 -0.86 11.42
CA PRO A 150 2.85 -0.01 10.31
C PRO A 150 3.76 1.22 10.24
N ARG A 151 4.18 1.60 9.03
CA ARG A 151 5.01 2.79 8.81
C ARG A 151 4.20 4.00 8.39
N ASP A 152 3.06 3.78 7.73
CA ASP A 152 2.22 4.82 7.15
C ASP A 152 0.73 4.58 7.40
N TYR A 153 -0.01 5.68 7.33
CA TYR A 153 -1.45 5.71 7.33
C TYR A 153 -1.92 6.07 5.92
N ASP A 154 -2.22 5.06 5.13
CA ASP A 154 -2.72 5.22 3.77
C ASP A 154 -4.25 5.24 3.76
N LYS A 155 -4.81 6.37 3.32
CA LYS A 155 -6.25 6.59 3.18
C LYS A 155 -6.57 7.11 1.79
N LEU A 156 -7.71 6.68 1.25
CA LEU A 156 -8.15 7.17 -0.04
C LEU A 156 -8.50 8.67 0.03
N VAL A 157 -8.00 9.41 -0.93
CA VAL A 157 -8.26 10.84 -1.14
C VAL A 157 -8.63 11.13 -2.59
N THR A 158 -8.97 12.37 -2.88
CA THR A 158 -9.16 12.88 -4.24
C THR A 158 -8.14 13.96 -4.53
N TYR A 159 -7.31 13.76 -5.55
CA TYR A 159 -6.49 14.83 -6.11
C TYR A 159 -7.25 15.61 -7.16
N VAL A 160 -7.13 16.92 -7.12
CA VAL A 160 -7.77 17.87 -8.05
C VAL A 160 -6.68 18.57 -8.86
N ASN A 161 -6.76 18.54 -10.19
CA ASN A 161 -5.90 19.36 -11.04
C ASN A 161 -6.53 20.74 -11.22
N LYS A 162 -5.99 21.76 -10.54
CA LYS A 162 -6.55 23.12 -10.52
C LYS A 162 -6.46 23.83 -11.87
N ASP A 163 -5.46 23.51 -12.69
CA ASP A 163 -5.32 24.10 -14.03
C ASP A 163 -6.42 23.61 -14.97
N VAL A 164 -6.78 22.32 -14.85
CA VAL A 164 -7.92 21.75 -15.58
C VAL A 164 -9.24 22.41 -15.15
N PHE A 165 -9.45 22.56 -13.83
CA PHE A 165 -10.64 23.25 -13.32
C PHE A 165 -10.73 24.69 -13.78
N GLN A 166 -9.61 25.42 -13.73
CA GLN A 166 -9.54 26.79 -14.24
C GLN A 166 -9.84 26.85 -15.75
N ALA A 167 -9.27 25.96 -16.55
CA ALA A 167 -9.51 25.89 -18.00
C ALA A 167 -10.98 25.60 -18.33
N ALA A 168 -11.60 24.70 -17.55
CA ALA A 168 -13.01 24.37 -17.69
C ALA A 168 -13.95 25.49 -17.19
N GLY A 169 -13.48 26.39 -16.33
CA GLY A 169 -14.29 27.37 -15.62
C GLY A 169 -15.17 26.73 -14.54
N VAL A 170 -14.68 25.70 -13.90
CA VAL A 170 -15.33 24.96 -12.81
C VAL A 170 -14.63 25.31 -11.50
N GLU A 171 -15.36 25.63 -10.46
CA GLU A 171 -14.81 25.90 -9.13
C GLU A 171 -14.44 24.59 -8.43
N VAL A 172 -13.32 24.60 -7.68
CA VAL A 172 -12.94 23.49 -6.82
C VAL A 172 -13.82 23.52 -5.57
N PRO A 173 -14.56 22.44 -5.26
CA PRO A 173 -15.39 22.38 -4.05
C PRO A 173 -14.54 22.38 -2.78
N THR A 174 -15.11 22.79 -1.66
CA THR A 174 -14.50 22.63 -0.34
C THR A 174 -14.58 21.15 0.14
N ALA A 175 -13.79 20.79 1.14
CA ALA A 175 -13.81 19.42 1.71
C ALA A 175 -15.19 19.07 2.31
N GLU A 176 -15.90 20.06 2.89
CA GLU A 176 -17.25 19.90 3.45
C GLU A 176 -18.31 19.66 2.39
N GLU A 177 -18.15 20.29 1.21
CA GLU A 177 -19.07 20.13 0.08
C GLU A 177 -18.79 18.83 -0.71
N TRP A 178 -17.63 18.18 -0.49
CA TRP A 178 -17.15 17.08 -1.29
C TRP A 178 -17.90 15.77 -0.99
N THR A 179 -19.12 15.69 -1.49
CA THR A 179 -19.96 14.48 -1.47
C THR A 179 -19.88 13.75 -2.80
N TRP A 180 -20.32 12.49 -2.84
CA TRP A 180 -20.41 11.70 -4.08
C TRP A 180 -21.29 12.39 -5.12
N ALA A 181 -22.43 12.93 -4.71
CA ALA A 181 -23.31 13.70 -5.60
C ALA A 181 -22.58 14.92 -6.18
N LYS A 182 -21.84 15.66 -5.34
CA LYS A 182 -21.07 16.83 -5.78
C LYS A 182 -19.96 16.43 -6.75
N MET A 183 -19.28 15.31 -6.50
CA MET A 183 -18.29 14.77 -7.42
C MET A 183 -18.91 14.49 -8.81
N LEU A 184 -20.10 13.88 -8.86
CA LEU A 184 -20.78 13.61 -10.14
C LEU A 184 -21.18 14.90 -10.86
N GLU A 185 -21.64 15.92 -10.14
CA GLU A 185 -21.92 17.26 -10.71
C GLU A 185 -20.66 17.88 -11.31
N VAL A 186 -19.55 17.82 -10.59
CA VAL A 186 -18.23 18.32 -11.05
C VAL A 186 -17.77 17.55 -12.29
N CYS A 187 -17.87 16.23 -12.28
CA CYS A 187 -17.51 15.40 -13.44
C CYS A 187 -18.37 15.77 -14.68
N GLN A 188 -19.65 16.01 -14.51
CA GLN A 188 -20.50 16.48 -15.62
C GLN A 188 -20.08 17.85 -16.12
N ALA A 189 -19.81 18.81 -15.22
CA ALA A 189 -19.38 20.15 -15.57
C ALA A 189 -18.02 20.14 -16.32
N LEU A 190 -17.06 19.34 -15.86
CA LEU A 190 -15.77 19.15 -16.54
C LEU A 190 -15.95 18.56 -17.93
N LYS A 191 -16.81 17.54 -18.07
CA LYS A 191 -17.12 16.90 -19.34
C LYS A 191 -17.77 17.87 -20.34
N ASP A 192 -18.75 18.66 -19.88
CA ASP A 192 -19.43 19.64 -20.73
C ASP A 192 -18.46 20.73 -21.24
N ASN A 193 -17.38 20.96 -20.51
CA ASN A 193 -16.32 21.91 -20.85
C ASN A 193 -15.04 21.26 -21.41
N GLU A 194 -15.06 19.98 -21.79
CA GLU A 194 -13.91 19.23 -22.34
C GLU A 194 -13.19 20.00 -23.45
N LYS A 195 -13.94 20.62 -24.38
CA LYS A 195 -13.35 21.40 -25.48
C LYS A 195 -12.52 22.57 -24.99
N LYS A 196 -12.87 23.21 -23.88
CA LYS A 196 -12.09 24.30 -23.28
C LYS A 196 -10.79 23.77 -22.69
N VAL A 197 -10.85 22.61 -22.00
CA VAL A 197 -9.66 21.95 -21.44
C VAL A 197 -8.68 21.57 -22.55
N LEU A 198 -9.15 20.88 -23.61
CA LEU A 198 -8.32 20.50 -24.75
C LEU A 198 -7.76 21.73 -25.51
N ALA A 199 -8.51 22.82 -25.55
CA ALA A 199 -8.02 24.08 -26.20
C ALA A 199 -6.95 24.79 -25.36
N ALA A 200 -7.04 24.70 -24.04
CA ALA A 200 -6.06 25.27 -23.10
C ALA A 200 -4.76 24.47 -23.02
N ASN A 201 -4.81 23.17 -23.23
CA ASN A 201 -3.64 22.27 -23.23
C ASN A 201 -3.56 21.52 -24.57
N GLN A 202 -2.78 22.01 -25.51
CA GLN A 202 -2.62 21.42 -26.84
C GLN A 202 -1.70 20.19 -26.87
N GLU A 203 -1.09 19.84 -25.76
CA GLU A 203 -0.24 18.65 -25.64
C GLU A 203 -1.06 17.36 -25.43
N ILE A 204 -2.32 17.48 -25.01
CA ILE A 204 -3.22 16.36 -24.81
C ILE A 204 -4.25 16.21 -25.94
N ASN A 205 -4.59 14.96 -26.25
CA ASN A 205 -5.58 14.64 -27.27
C ASN A 205 -6.85 14.00 -26.69
N VAL A 206 -6.83 13.67 -25.41
CA VAL A 206 -7.91 13.03 -24.69
C VAL A 206 -8.04 13.67 -23.32
N PHE A 207 -9.27 13.76 -22.85
CA PHE A 207 -9.57 14.25 -21.52
C PHE A 207 -10.69 13.39 -20.90
N TYR A 208 -10.54 13.07 -19.63
CA TYR A 208 -11.60 12.51 -18.80
C TYR A 208 -11.74 13.33 -17.53
N PRO A 209 -12.97 13.58 -17.05
CA PRO A 209 -13.20 14.26 -15.79
C PRO A 209 -12.45 13.64 -14.61
N MET A 210 -12.37 12.29 -14.55
CA MET A 210 -11.74 11.61 -13.43
C MET A 210 -11.05 10.30 -13.82
N SER A 211 -10.12 9.86 -12.97
CA SER A 211 -9.73 8.46 -12.82
C SER A 211 -10.37 7.84 -11.58
N PHE A 212 -10.67 6.55 -11.68
CA PHE A 212 -11.23 5.73 -10.61
C PHE A 212 -10.89 4.28 -10.91
N ASP A 213 -10.16 3.59 -10.01
CA ASP A 213 -9.81 2.18 -10.23
C ASP A 213 -10.68 1.25 -9.37
N PRO A 214 -11.81 0.80 -9.91
CA PRO A 214 -12.71 -0.09 -9.18
C PRO A 214 -12.15 -1.51 -8.99
N SER A 215 -11.01 -1.84 -9.58
CA SER A 215 -10.35 -3.14 -9.39
C SER A 215 -9.35 -3.14 -8.23
N TRP A 216 -9.06 -1.97 -7.65
CA TRP A 216 -8.20 -1.84 -6.49
C TRP A 216 -9.02 -2.03 -5.20
N ALA A 217 -8.56 -2.91 -4.31
CA ALA A 217 -9.33 -3.32 -3.15
C ALA A 217 -9.82 -2.18 -2.26
N PRO A 218 -9.02 -1.19 -1.89
CA PRO A 218 -9.50 -0.06 -1.10
C PRO A 218 -10.72 0.63 -1.73
N VAL A 219 -10.75 0.75 -3.06
CA VAL A 219 -11.84 1.40 -3.79
C VAL A 219 -13.11 0.55 -3.78
N TYR A 220 -13.05 -0.73 -4.17
CA TYR A 220 -14.26 -1.55 -4.17
C TYR A 220 -14.79 -1.84 -2.76
N LEU A 221 -13.90 -1.98 -1.76
CA LEU A 221 -14.29 -2.10 -0.35
C LEU A 221 -15.06 -0.86 0.12
N THR A 222 -14.52 0.34 -0.16
CA THR A 222 -15.20 1.60 0.14
C THR A 222 -16.59 1.63 -0.48
N MET A 223 -16.70 1.29 -1.77
CA MET A 223 -17.98 1.33 -2.47
C MET A 223 -18.99 0.36 -1.87
N PHE A 224 -18.64 -0.91 -1.71
CA PHE A 224 -19.57 -1.91 -1.17
C PHE A 224 -19.99 -1.63 0.27
N LYS A 225 -19.05 -1.21 1.12
CA LYS A 225 -19.37 -0.84 2.51
C LYS A 225 -20.38 0.30 2.57
N ASN A 226 -20.25 1.31 1.71
CA ASN A 226 -21.21 2.40 1.64
C ASN A 226 -22.61 1.97 1.12
N TYR A 227 -22.69 0.85 0.42
CA TYR A 227 -23.95 0.22 0.03
C TYR A 227 -24.44 -0.85 1.03
N ASN A 228 -23.86 -0.91 2.25
CA ASN A 228 -24.19 -1.89 3.30
C ASN A 228 -24.00 -3.35 2.81
N VAL A 229 -22.93 -3.59 2.08
CA VAL A 229 -22.52 -4.93 1.64
C VAL A 229 -21.14 -5.22 2.20
N GLU A 230 -21.02 -6.32 2.94
CA GLU A 230 -19.72 -6.84 3.40
C GLU A 230 -19.18 -7.84 2.37
N LEU A 231 -17.86 -7.83 2.18
CA LEU A 231 -17.18 -8.78 1.30
C LEU A 231 -16.65 -9.95 2.12
N ALA A 232 -16.73 -11.15 1.56
CA ALA A 232 -16.25 -12.41 2.15
C ALA A 232 -16.73 -12.62 3.61
N SER A 233 -17.99 -12.29 3.88
CA SER A 233 -18.59 -12.36 5.20
C SER A 233 -19.66 -13.45 5.27
N ASN A 234 -19.75 -14.14 6.43
CA ASN A 234 -20.77 -15.19 6.69
C ASN A 234 -20.84 -16.28 5.60
N GLY A 235 -19.68 -16.61 5.00
CA GLY A 235 -19.61 -17.64 3.94
C GLY A 235 -20.19 -17.17 2.59
N LYS A 236 -20.44 -15.87 2.42
CA LYS A 236 -20.91 -15.26 1.19
C LYS A 236 -19.83 -14.37 0.58
N ALA A 237 -19.73 -14.37 -0.73
CA ALA A 237 -18.87 -13.42 -1.43
C ALA A 237 -19.30 -11.97 -1.19
N PHE A 238 -20.59 -11.72 -1.18
CA PHE A 238 -21.20 -10.41 -0.93
C PHE A 238 -22.35 -10.60 0.07
N ASP A 239 -22.13 -10.18 1.31
CA ASP A 239 -23.14 -10.25 2.35
C ASP A 239 -23.92 -8.94 2.43
N GLY A 240 -25.03 -8.90 1.73
CA GLY A 240 -25.92 -7.77 1.60
C GLY A 240 -27.17 -8.14 0.81
N THR A 241 -28.08 -7.20 0.59
CA THR A 241 -29.23 -7.42 -0.28
C THR A 241 -28.81 -7.35 -1.75
N GLU A 242 -29.47 -8.12 -2.63
CA GLU A 242 -29.23 -8.06 -4.08
C GLU A 242 -29.46 -6.63 -4.62
N GLU A 243 -30.44 -5.90 -4.07
CA GLU A 243 -30.71 -4.51 -4.44
C GLU A 243 -29.47 -3.62 -4.18
N ASN A 244 -28.86 -3.71 -3.01
CA ASN A 244 -27.66 -2.95 -2.65
C ASN A 244 -26.44 -3.34 -3.48
N ILE A 245 -26.27 -4.63 -3.73
CA ILE A 245 -25.17 -5.14 -4.56
C ILE A 245 -25.30 -4.61 -6.01
N TYR A 246 -26.48 -4.73 -6.60
CA TYR A 246 -26.72 -4.23 -7.95
C TYR A 246 -26.66 -2.71 -8.04
N ALA A 247 -27.15 -2.00 -7.05
CA ALA A 247 -27.04 -0.54 -6.98
C ALA A 247 -25.57 -0.10 -6.96
N CYS A 248 -24.73 -0.74 -6.15
CA CYS A 248 -23.30 -0.45 -6.07
C CYS A 248 -22.61 -0.71 -7.42
N LEU A 249 -22.83 -1.88 -8.02
CA LEU A 249 -22.22 -2.25 -9.30
C LEU A 249 -22.67 -1.31 -10.44
N ASN A 250 -23.96 -0.96 -10.48
CA ASN A 250 -24.48 -0.02 -11.48
C ASN A 250 -23.94 1.40 -11.28
N GLU A 251 -23.77 1.85 -10.03
CA GLU A 251 -23.19 3.16 -9.77
C GLU A 251 -21.75 3.24 -10.28
N MET A 252 -20.91 2.25 -9.94
CA MET A 252 -19.54 2.20 -10.43
C MET A 252 -19.49 2.17 -11.97
N LEU A 253 -20.31 1.33 -12.62
CA LEU A 253 -20.39 1.28 -14.08
C LEU A 253 -20.89 2.59 -14.70
N SER A 254 -21.74 3.33 -13.99
CA SER A 254 -22.28 4.59 -14.49
C SER A 254 -21.19 5.61 -14.77
N LEU A 255 -20.08 5.59 -14.03
CA LEU A 255 -18.94 6.48 -14.22
C LEU A 255 -18.35 6.34 -15.64
N GLN A 256 -18.20 5.10 -16.10
CA GLN A 256 -17.71 4.84 -17.46
C GLN A 256 -18.78 5.12 -18.52
N THR A 257 -20.03 4.69 -18.32
CA THR A 257 -21.10 4.87 -19.31
C THR A 257 -21.48 6.32 -19.52
N LYS A 258 -21.34 7.17 -18.47
CA LYS A 258 -21.44 8.64 -18.58
C LYS A 258 -20.22 9.26 -19.23
N GLY A 259 -19.13 8.50 -19.45
CA GLY A 259 -17.88 8.98 -20.00
C GLY A 259 -17.10 9.88 -19.06
N TYR A 260 -17.23 9.69 -17.76
CA TYR A 260 -16.44 10.42 -16.77
C TYR A 260 -15.05 9.83 -16.61
N MET A 261 -14.89 8.54 -16.87
CA MET A 261 -13.62 7.84 -16.79
C MET A 261 -13.43 6.84 -17.95
N SER A 262 -12.18 6.51 -18.23
CA SER A 262 -11.80 5.34 -19.03
C SER A 262 -11.12 4.31 -18.13
N PHE A 263 -11.54 3.06 -18.19
CA PHE A 263 -10.89 1.98 -17.45
C PHE A 263 -9.71 1.43 -18.26
N GLY A 264 -8.52 1.40 -17.65
CA GLY A 264 -7.30 0.89 -18.28
C GLY A 264 -6.69 1.80 -19.34
N GLY A 265 -7.13 3.06 -19.43
CA GLY A 265 -6.48 4.09 -20.23
C GLY A 265 -5.22 4.63 -19.54
N ASN A 266 -4.17 4.91 -20.34
CA ASN A 266 -2.95 5.58 -19.86
C ASN A 266 -3.18 7.10 -19.77
N VAL A 267 -4.19 7.54 -19.02
CA VAL A 267 -4.47 8.96 -18.79
C VAL A 267 -3.91 9.39 -17.45
N ASN A 268 -3.34 10.59 -17.39
CA ASN A 268 -2.58 11.02 -16.23
C ASN A 268 -3.00 12.44 -15.79
N ILE A 269 -3.12 12.62 -14.47
CA ILE A 269 -3.41 13.93 -13.89
C ILE A 269 -2.24 14.90 -14.06
N THR A 270 -0.99 14.40 -14.11
CA THR A 270 0.22 15.24 -14.27
C THR A 270 0.34 15.88 -15.65
N THR A 271 -0.33 15.32 -16.66
CA THR A 271 -0.35 15.84 -18.02
C THR A 271 -1.55 16.74 -18.29
N GLY A 272 -2.52 16.79 -17.39
CA GLY A 272 -3.79 17.51 -17.56
C GLY A 272 -4.86 16.73 -18.32
N GLU A 273 -4.64 15.43 -18.56
CA GLU A 273 -5.65 14.53 -19.15
C GLU A 273 -6.79 14.17 -18.19
N LEU A 274 -6.60 14.45 -16.90
CA LEU A 274 -7.56 14.23 -15.83
C LEU A 274 -7.80 15.49 -15.01
N GLY A 275 -9.08 15.75 -14.68
CA GLY A 275 -9.45 16.78 -13.70
C GLY A 275 -9.32 16.29 -12.25
N LEU A 276 -9.64 15.02 -12.02
CA LEU A 276 -9.67 14.38 -10.71
C LEU A 276 -8.95 13.02 -10.74
N ALA A 277 -8.24 12.71 -9.66
CA ALA A 277 -7.83 11.32 -9.37
C ALA A 277 -8.51 10.88 -8.07
N VAL A 278 -9.63 10.17 -8.19
CA VAL A 278 -10.46 9.70 -7.07
C VAL A 278 -9.98 8.33 -6.62
N GLY A 279 -9.62 8.23 -5.36
CA GLY A 279 -9.01 7.03 -4.79
C GLY A 279 -7.48 7.06 -4.84
N GLY A 280 -6.86 8.25 -4.90
CA GLY A 280 -5.43 8.40 -4.68
C GLY A 280 -5.04 8.23 -3.21
N VAL A 281 -3.75 8.10 -2.95
CA VAL A 281 -3.15 8.01 -1.60
C VAL A 281 -1.91 8.89 -1.50
N ARG A 282 -1.38 9.08 -0.29
CA ARG A 282 -0.24 9.99 -0.01
C ARG A 282 0.97 9.73 -0.90
N THR A 283 1.25 8.50 -1.27
CA THR A 283 2.39 8.13 -2.13
C THR A 283 2.37 8.81 -3.51
N GLY A 284 1.27 9.43 -3.91
CA GLY A 284 1.17 10.24 -5.14
C GLY A 284 1.85 11.60 -5.05
N VAL A 285 1.95 12.20 -3.85
CA VAL A 285 2.45 13.56 -3.64
C VAL A 285 3.83 13.81 -4.24
N PRO A 286 4.86 12.95 -4.02
CA PRO A 286 6.17 13.19 -4.63
C PRO A 286 6.14 13.28 -6.15
N THR A 287 5.26 12.54 -6.79
CA THR A 287 5.09 12.61 -8.25
C THR A 287 4.51 13.94 -8.67
N TYR A 288 3.48 14.44 -8.00
CA TYR A 288 2.84 15.70 -8.35
C TYR A 288 3.74 16.91 -8.09
N GLU A 289 4.51 16.88 -7.00
CA GLU A 289 5.54 17.89 -6.71
C GLU A 289 6.68 17.87 -7.75
N MET A 290 7.14 16.68 -8.17
CA MET A 290 8.19 16.53 -9.17
C MET A 290 7.79 17.08 -10.55
N TYR A 291 6.53 16.92 -10.94
CA TYR A 291 5.98 17.44 -12.19
C TYR A 291 5.40 18.84 -12.06
N ASP A 292 5.57 19.50 -10.90
CA ASP A 292 5.06 20.85 -10.61
C ASP A 292 3.56 21.02 -10.91
N VAL A 293 2.77 19.99 -10.60
CA VAL A 293 1.33 20.02 -10.82
C VAL A 293 0.69 21.03 -9.88
N ASN A 294 -0.18 21.87 -10.40
CA ASN A 294 -1.02 22.76 -9.60
C ASN A 294 -2.24 21.97 -9.09
N TYR A 295 -2.10 21.34 -7.93
CA TYR A 295 -3.12 20.43 -7.40
C TYR A 295 -3.66 20.89 -6.05
N GLU A 296 -4.73 20.25 -5.63
CA GLU A 296 -5.32 20.28 -4.30
C GLU A 296 -5.72 18.88 -3.89
N VAL A 297 -5.84 18.61 -2.59
CA VAL A 297 -6.24 17.31 -2.06
C VAL A 297 -7.53 17.46 -1.27
N LEU A 298 -8.56 16.75 -1.69
CA LEU A 298 -9.82 16.62 -0.98
C LEU A 298 -9.92 15.23 -0.36
N PRO A 299 -10.70 15.04 0.72
CA PRO A 299 -11.03 13.69 1.20
C PRO A 299 -11.62 12.82 0.09
N PHE A 300 -11.73 11.52 0.31
CA PHE A 300 -12.58 10.68 -0.56
C PHE A 300 -14.03 11.17 -0.46
N PRO A 301 -14.82 11.18 -1.55
CA PRO A 301 -16.17 11.73 -1.53
C PRO A 301 -17.05 11.07 -0.48
N SER A 302 -17.76 11.86 0.31
CA SER A 302 -18.68 11.41 1.35
C SER A 302 -20.10 11.15 0.83
N GLN A 303 -20.99 10.66 1.68
CA GLN A 303 -22.42 10.45 1.41
C GLN A 303 -22.72 9.55 0.21
N ILE A 304 -21.91 8.50 0.03
CA ILE A 304 -22.18 7.45 -0.95
C ILE A 304 -23.34 6.61 -0.40
N ASN A 305 -24.48 6.63 -1.09
CA ASN A 305 -25.69 5.94 -0.62
C ASN A 305 -26.04 6.29 0.86
N GLY A 306 -25.79 7.53 1.28
CA GLY A 306 -26.04 8.00 2.64
C GLY A 306 -24.96 7.65 3.68
N ASN A 307 -23.96 6.87 3.32
CA ASN A 307 -22.83 6.51 4.17
C ASN A 307 -21.55 7.26 3.76
N SER A 308 -20.50 7.22 4.60
CA SER A 308 -19.25 7.94 4.35
C SER A 308 -18.02 7.14 4.76
N TYR A 309 -18.05 5.82 4.59
CA TYR A 309 -16.93 4.93 4.87
C TYR A 309 -15.81 5.11 3.84
N VAL A 310 -14.57 5.01 4.28
CA VAL A 310 -13.37 5.11 3.43
C VAL A 310 -12.37 4.04 3.83
N ALA A 311 -11.89 3.26 2.90
CA ALA A 311 -10.88 2.27 3.17
C ALA A 311 -9.54 2.94 3.50
N CYS A 312 -8.89 2.40 4.52
CA CYS A 312 -7.52 2.72 4.90
C CYS A 312 -6.69 1.45 5.01
N GLY A 313 -5.41 1.58 4.75
CA GLY A 313 -4.44 0.51 4.79
C GLY A 313 -3.09 0.99 5.31
N ALA A 314 -2.16 0.06 5.44
CA ALA A 314 -0.81 0.35 5.85
C ALA A 314 0.19 -0.56 5.13
N VAL A 315 1.34 -0.01 4.84
CA VAL A 315 2.56 -0.77 4.60
C VAL A 315 3.43 -0.65 5.84
N GLY A 316 4.18 -1.68 6.16
CA GLY A 316 5.05 -1.65 7.33
C GLY A 316 6.25 -2.57 7.19
N TYR A 317 6.85 -2.92 8.32
CA TYR A 317 7.99 -3.82 8.37
C TYR A 317 7.86 -4.79 9.53
N GLY A 318 8.25 -6.03 9.29
CA GLY A 318 8.29 -7.09 10.29
C GLY A 318 9.66 -7.73 10.38
N MET A 319 10.05 -8.15 11.58
CA MET A 319 11.22 -9.01 11.78
C MET A 319 10.88 -10.41 11.27
N THR A 320 11.78 -11.02 10.51
CA THR A 320 11.53 -12.38 10.05
C THR A 320 11.91 -13.41 11.11
N SER A 321 11.22 -14.56 11.10
CA SER A 321 11.54 -15.70 11.97
C SER A 321 12.94 -16.28 11.68
N SER A 322 13.53 -15.96 10.52
CA SER A 322 14.90 -16.35 10.13
C SER A 322 15.97 -15.40 10.66
N CYS A 323 15.58 -14.28 11.29
CA CYS A 323 16.55 -13.36 11.90
C CYS A 323 17.32 -14.07 13.02
N SER A 324 18.65 -14.08 12.91
CA SER A 324 19.50 -14.76 13.87
C SER A 324 19.53 -14.04 15.22
N GLU A 325 19.73 -14.79 16.30
CA GLU A 325 19.66 -14.27 17.69
C GLU A 325 20.59 -13.08 17.92
N ASP A 326 21.77 -13.05 17.32
CA ASP A 326 22.75 -11.98 17.42
C ASP A 326 22.30 -10.68 16.68
N LYS A 327 21.30 -10.79 15.79
CA LYS A 327 20.77 -9.65 15.03
C LYS A 327 19.40 -9.18 15.47
N LYS A 328 18.63 -9.99 16.20
CA LYS A 328 17.27 -9.68 16.63
C LYS A 328 17.17 -8.33 17.35
N GLU A 329 18.14 -8.05 18.24
CA GLU A 329 18.12 -6.78 18.98
C GLU A 329 18.31 -5.57 18.07
N ILE A 330 19.14 -5.67 17.03
CA ILE A 330 19.35 -4.58 16.08
C ILE A 330 18.15 -4.46 15.13
N ALA A 331 17.60 -5.58 14.70
CA ALA A 331 16.37 -5.61 13.90
C ALA A 331 15.21 -4.95 14.65
N TRP A 332 15.05 -5.27 15.94
CA TRP A 332 14.06 -4.61 16.78
C TRP A 332 14.34 -3.12 16.96
N LYS A 333 15.59 -2.73 17.23
CA LYS A 333 15.96 -1.30 17.33
C LYS A 333 15.64 -0.53 16.05
N PHE A 334 15.83 -1.14 14.88
CA PHE A 334 15.44 -0.53 13.61
C PHE A 334 13.93 -0.38 13.49
N LEU A 335 13.14 -1.41 13.80
CA LEU A 335 11.68 -1.38 13.78
C LEU A 335 11.12 -0.37 14.80
N SER A 336 11.59 -0.40 16.03
CA SER A 336 11.14 0.52 17.08
C SER A 336 11.55 1.97 16.79
N TYR A 337 12.71 2.19 16.16
CA TYR A 337 13.10 3.53 15.71
C TYR A 337 12.17 4.04 14.61
N MET A 338 11.89 3.23 13.58
CA MET A 338 10.91 3.57 12.53
C MET A 338 9.54 3.95 13.14
N PHE A 339 9.14 3.27 14.20
CA PHE A 339 7.85 3.45 14.86
C PHE A 339 7.86 4.58 15.90
N SER A 340 9.02 5.10 16.29
CA SER A 340 9.14 6.23 17.20
C SER A 340 8.79 7.57 16.55
N GLU A 341 8.49 8.60 17.37
CA GLU A 341 8.21 9.96 16.87
C GLU A 341 9.35 10.48 15.99
N GLU A 342 10.61 10.34 16.45
CA GLU A 342 11.80 10.75 15.69
C GLU A 342 11.91 10.00 14.35
N GLY A 343 11.73 8.68 14.37
CA GLY A 343 11.79 7.85 13.15
C GLY A 343 10.69 8.17 12.17
N GLN A 344 9.47 8.38 12.65
CA GLN A 344 8.32 8.79 11.84
C GLN A 344 8.56 10.17 11.18
N GLU A 345 9.08 11.15 11.94
CA GLU A 345 9.46 12.47 11.41
C GLU A 345 10.54 12.33 10.32
N GLU A 346 11.60 11.56 10.57
CA GLU A 346 12.68 11.37 9.59
C GLU A 346 12.17 10.64 8.34
N PHE A 347 11.39 9.57 8.50
CA PHE A 347 10.88 8.79 7.38
C PHE A 347 9.92 9.60 6.50
N SER A 348 9.09 10.42 7.10
CA SER A 348 8.10 11.24 6.40
C SER A 348 8.70 12.38 5.56
N LYS A 349 9.99 12.73 5.76
CA LYS A 349 10.72 13.68 4.89
C LYS A 349 10.78 13.23 3.41
N SER A 350 10.52 11.96 3.14
CA SER A 350 10.39 11.46 1.78
C SER A 350 9.19 12.04 1.01
N GLY A 351 8.22 12.63 1.72
CA GLY A 351 6.98 13.18 1.18
C GLY A 351 5.91 12.14 0.84
N ALA A 352 6.29 10.86 0.77
CA ALA A 352 5.37 9.77 0.41
C ALA A 352 4.64 9.16 1.61
N ILE A 353 5.10 9.45 2.83
CA ILE A 353 4.65 8.80 4.06
C ILE A 353 3.75 9.75 4.84
N CYS A 354 2.54 9.32 5.17
CA CYS A 354 1.70 9.92 6.19
C CYS A 354 1.95 9.16 7.50
N PRO A 355 2.42 9.81 8.58
CA PRO A 355 2.80 9.10 9.80
C PRO A 355 1.60 8.42 10.46
N VAL A 356 1.87 7.35 11.21
CA VAL A 356 0.84 6.63 11.98
C VAL A 356 0.68 7.17 13.40
N MET A 357 1.57 8.03 13.87
CA MET A 357 1.49 8.62 15.21
C MET A 357 0.55 9.83 15.22
N LYS A 358 -0.45 9.80 16.11
CA LYS A 358 -1.51 10.83 16.22
C LYS A 358 -0.95 12.23 16.43
N SER A 359 0.07 12.37 17.30
CA SER A 359 0.70 13.68 17.58
C SER A 359 1.32 14.33 16.33
N LEU A 360 1.88 13.51 15.41
CA LEU A 360 2.48 14.01 14.18
C LEU A 360 1.45 14.39 13.12
N LEU A 361 0.27 13.79 13.14
CA LEU A 361 -0.84 14.19 12.28
C LEU A 361 -1.38 15.57 12.65
N GLU A 362 -1.45 15.87 13.95
CA GLU A 362 -1.97 17.12 14.47
C GLU A 362 -0.94 18.27 14.47
N LYS A 363 0.34 17.95 14.50
CA LYS A 363 1.44 18.93 14.52
C LYS A 363 1.49 19.76 13.23
N GLU A 364 1.30 21.09 13.34
CA GLU A 364 1.24 21.99 12.17
C GLU A 364 2.55 22.05 11.38
N ASP A 365 3.69 22.05 12.10
CA ASP A 365 5.03 22.17 11.51
C ASP A 365 5.75 20.82 11.32
N ALA A 366 5.02 19.70 11.35
CA ALA A 366 5.57 18.36 11.12
C ALA A 366 6.34 18.28 9.78
N GLU A 367 7.44 17.53 9.76
CA GLU A 367 8.32 17.43 8.59
C GLU A 367 7.55 16.89 7.35
N TRP A 368 6.62 15.96 7.56
CA TRP A 368 5.86 15.38 6.46
C TRP A 368 4.93 16.38 5.74
N LYS A 369 4.46 17.42 6.45
CA LYS A 369 3.61 18.49 5.90
C LYS A 369 4.41 19.52 5.10
N LYS A 370 5.71 19.62 5.32
CA LYS A 370 6.57 20.59 4.62
C LYS A 370 6.91 20.17 3.20
N TYR A 371 6.67 18.93 2.84
CA TYR A 371 7.01 18.41 1.52
C TYR A 371 6.03 18.88 0.44
N SER A 372 4.74 18.89 0.74
CA SER A 372 3.70 19.30 -0.21
C SER A 372 3.44 20.81 -0.17
N LYS A 373 2.97 21.36 -1.30
CA LYS A 373 2.56 22.76 -1.44
C LYS A 373 1.10 23.00 -1.00
N VAL A 374 0.39 21.94 -0.64
CA VAL A 374 -1.05 21.94 -0.37
C VAL A 374 -1.36 21.53 1.06
N ASP A 375 -2.61 21.73 1.47
CA ASP A 375 -3.11 21.23 2.74
C ASP A 375 -3.18 19.69 2.76
N ASP A 376 -2.48 19.09 3.70
CA ASP A 376 -2.37 17.64 3.87
C ASP A 376 -3.48 17.06 4.77
N THR A 377 -4.43 17.87 5.25
CA THR A 377 -5.49 17.47 6.19
C THR A 377 -6.35 16.32 5.64
N ALA A 378 -6.58 16.29 4.32
CA ALA A 378 -7.38 15.26 3.66
C ALA A 378 -6.85 13.82 3.91
N PHE A 379 -5.53 13.64 4.10
CA PHE A 379 -4.92 12.32 4.29
C PHE A 379 -5.24 11.68 5.66
N TYR A 380 -5.65 12.46 6.65
CA TYR A 380 -5.98 11.96 8.00
C TYR A 380 -7.34 12.44 8.53
N ALA A 381 -8.06 13.25 7.75
CA ALA A 381 -9.39 13.74 8.13
C ALA A 381 -10.39 12.58 8.30
N TYR A 382 -11.31 12.75 9.24
CA TYR A 382 -12.46 11.86 9.45
C TYR A 382 -12.06 10.39 9.77
N PRO A 383 -11.23 10.13 10.80
CA PRO A 383 -10.81 8.77 11.16
C PRO A 383 -11.99 7.86 11.56
N GLU A 384 -13.11 8.43 11.99
CA GLU A 384 -14.35 7.70 12.28
C GLU A 384 -15.02 7.05 11.05
N ARG A 385 -14.55 7.40 9.84
CA ARG A 385 -15.01 6.81 8.57
C ARG A 385 -14.16 5.64 8.10
N ASP A 386 -13.06 5.38 8.78
CA ASP A 386 -12.08 4.39 8.36
C ASP A 386 -12.64 2.97 8.39
N ILE A 387 -12.39 2.23 7.31
CA ILE A 387 -12.57 0.78 7.27
C ILE A 387 -11.25 0.12 6.86
N LYS A 388 -10.93 -1.00 7.47
CA LYS A 388 -9.70 -1.74 7.20
C LYS A 388 -9.75 -2.40 5.82
N VAL A 389 -8.68 -2.30 5.04
CA VAL A 389 -8.55 -3.02 3.76
C VAL A 389 -8.41 -4.53 3.94
N THR A 390 -8.09 -4.99 5.15
CA THR A 390 -7.87 -6.41 5.49
C THR A 390 -9.18 -7.17 5.69
N PHE A 391 -10.09 -7.12 4.71
CA PHE A 391 -11.43 -7.71 4.80
C PHE A 391 -11.45 -9.25 4.88
N LEU A 392 -10.34 -9.92 4.58
CA LEU A 392 -10.19 -11.37 4.69
C LEU A 392 -9.52 -11.80 6.01
N GLN A 393 -9.12 -10.86 6.88
CA GLN A 393 -8.31 -11.20 8.07
C GLN A 393 -8.95 -12.26 8.97
N ASP A 394 -10.27 -12.21 9.14
CA ASP A 394 -11.04 -13.12 9.98
C ASP A 394 -11.52 -14.38 9.21
N PHE A 395 -11.23 -14.44 7.91
CA PHE A 395 -11.61 -15.57 7.07
C PHE A 395 -10.59 -16.72 7.20
N GLN A 396 -11.09 -17.92 7.44
CA GLN A 396 -10.29 -19.13 7.51
C GLN A 396 -10.78 -20.14 6.46
N PRO A 397 -9.89 -20.85 5.77
CA PRO A 397 -8.42 -20.87 5.92
C PRO A 397 -7.71 -19.71 5.18
N VAL A 398 -6.66 -19.19 5.77
CA VAL A 398 -5.87 -18.05 5.23
C VAL A 398 -5.18 -18.38 3.89
N GLU A 399 -4.97 -19.65 3.57
CA GLU A 399 -4.40 -20.09 2.30
C GLU A 399 -5.21 -19.65 1.10
N GLN A 400 -6.49 -19.37 1.28
CA GLN A 400 -7.41 -18.95 0.21
C GLN A 400 -7.47 -17.43 0.04
N HIS A 401 -6.89 -16.63 0.95
CA HIS A 401 -6.95 -15.17 0.90
C HIS A 401 -6.51 -14.61 -0.45
N THR A 402 -5.35 -15.04 -0.95
CA THR A 402 -4.82 -14.55 -2.25
C THR A 402 -5.75 -14.90 -3.41
N SER A 403 -6.33 -16.11 -3.41
CA SER A 403 -7.26 -16.55 -4.46
C SER A 403 -8.55 -15.74 -4.43
N ILE A 404 -9.14 -15.57 -3.25
CA ILE A 404 -10.35 -14.79 -3.04
C ILE A 404 -10.13 -13.33 -3.45
N TYR A 405 -9.05 -12.71 -2.98
CA TYR A 405 -8.68 -11.34 -3.32
C TYR A 405 -8.51 -11.14 -4.83
N ASN A 406 -7.79 -12.05 -5.50
CA ASN A 406 -7.62 -12.02 -6.93
C ASN A 406 -8.94 -12.16 -7.69
N ASN A 407 -9.86 -13.00 -7.23
CA ASN A 407 -11.16 -13.17 -7.86
C ASN A 407 -12.00 -11.89 -7.81
N TYR A 408 -11.99 -11.14 -6.69
CA TYR A 408 -12.60 -9.80 -6.63
C TYR A 408 -11.94 -8.84 -7.62
N THR A 409 -10.62 -8.77 -7.61
CA THR A 409 -9.87 -7.90 -8.53
C THR A 409 -10.18 -8.22 -10.00
N TYR A 410 -10.22 -9.50 -10.38
CA TYR A 410 -10.57 -9.93 -11.74
C TYR A 410 -12.02 -9.64 -12.09
N MET A 411 -12.94 -9.81 -11.15
CA MET A 411 -14.34 -9.44 -11.32
C MET A 411 -14.46 -7.98 -11.78
N PHE A 412 -13.83 -7.06 -11.05
CA PHE A 412 -13.93 -5.64 -11.39
C PHE A 412 -13.18 -5.29 -12.69
N LYS A 413 -12.02 -5.90 -12.95
CA LYS A 413 -11.33 -5.75 -14.24
C LYS A 413 -12.19 -6.21 -15.41
N ASP A 414 -12.90 -7.32 -15.26
CA ASP A 414 -13.78 -7.85 -16.32
C ASP A 414 -15.07 -7.03 -16.46
N LEU A 415 -15.59 -6.45 -15.36
CA LEU A 415 -16.78 -5.61 -15.39
C LEU A 415 -16.60 -4.38 -16.31
N TYR A 416 -15.39 -3.80 -16.31
CA TYR A 416 -15.06 -2.60 -17.08
C TYR A 416 -14.45 -2.90 -18.45
N LYS A 417 -14.05 -4.15 -18.72
CA LYS A 417 -13.54 -4.57 -20.03
C LYS A 417 -14.66 -4.93 -21.00
N ASP A 418 -14.27 -5.22 -22.25
CA ASP A 418 -15.16 -5.57 -23.37
C ASP A 418 -16.21 -6.67 -23.09
N LYS A 419 -16.03 -7.47 -22.07
CA LYS A 419 -17.01 -8.52 -21.70
C LYS A 419 -18.35 -7.94 -21.27
N TYR A 420 -18.35 -6.71 -20.71
CA TYR A 420 -19.58 -6.04 -20.32
C TYR A 420 -20.28 -5.30 -21.48
N ASN A 421 -19.67 -5.08 -22.60
CA ASN A 421 -20.18 -4.32 -23.76
C ASN A 421 -21.60 -4.75 -24.24
N GLY A 422 -22.57 -4.72 -23.33
CA GLY A 422 -23.96 -5.08 -23.55
C GLY A 422 -24.21 -6.58 -23.75
N ARG A 423 -23.24 -7.44 -23.42
CA ARG A 423 -23.35 -8.89 -23.61
C ARG A 423 -23.84 -9.65 -22.38
N GLN A 424 -23.70 -9.06 -21.18
CA GLN A 424 -24.19 -9.62 -19.92
C GLN A 424 -24.84 -8.53 -19.09
N THR A 425 -25.88 -8.87 -18.33
CA THR A 425 -26.45 -7.98 -17.32
C THR A 425 -25.57 -7.98 -16.07
N VAL A 426 -25.70 -6.94 -15.23
CA VAL A 426 -25.00 -6.88 -13.93
C VAL A 426 -25.34 -8.09 -13.06
N GLU A 427 -26.59 -8.56 -13.10
CA GLU A 427 -27.06 -9.73 -12.36
C GLU A 427 -26.38 -11.04 -12.81
N ALA A 428 -26.26 -11.24 -14.13
CA ALA A 428 -25.60 -12.43 -14.66
C ALA A 428 -24.10 -12.41 -14.34
N PHE A 429 -23.48 -11.25 -14.42
CA PHE A 429 -22.08 -11.03 -14.08
C PHE A 429 -21.82 -11.29 -12.58
N TYR A 430 -22.62 -10.68 -11.70
CA TYR A 430 -22.59 -10.92 -10.27
C TYR A 430 -22.76 -12.41 -9.94
N SER A 431 -23.78 -13.07 -10.49
CA SER A 431 -24.06 -14.49 -10.24
C SER A 431 -22.91 -15.42 -10.66
N HIS A 432 -22.13 -15.04 -11.67
CA HIS A 432 -20.96 -15.81 -12.09
C HIS A 432 -19.82 -15.69 -11.06
N TYR A 433 -19.43 -14.46 -10.72
CA TYR A 433 -18.27 -14.21 -9.85
C TYR A 433 -18.55 -14.52 -8.39
N SER A 434 -19.76 -14.24 -7.87
CA SER A 434 -20.11 -14.60 -6.49
C SER A 434 -19.98 -16.10 -6.23
N LYS A 435 -20.45 -16.94 -7.17
CA LYS A 435 -20.30 -18.39 -7.07
C LYS A 435 -18.85 -18.84 -7.11
N GLN A 436 -18.03 -18.22 -7.97
CA GLN A 436 -16.62 -18.55 -8.06
C GLN A 436 -15.89 -18.19 -6.77
N ILE A 437 -16.13 -17.02 -6.21
CA ILE A 437 -15.53 -16.57 -4.94
C ILE A 437 -16.00 -17.49 -3.80
N GLU A 438 -17.29 -17.79 -3.70
CA GLU A 438 -17.83 -18.69 -2.68
C GLU A 438 -17.32 -20.14 -2.79
N GLN A 439 -16.90 -20.58 -3.98
CA GLN A 439 -16.23 -21.87 -4.15
C GLN A 439 -14.83 -21.86 -3.54
N GLU A 440 -14.11 -20.77 -3.68
CA GLU A 440 -12.80 -20.59 -3.04
C GLU A 440 -12.90 -20.42 -1.51
N MET A 441 -14.07 -20.01 -1.01
CA MET A 441 -14.32 -19.85 0.43
C MET A 441 -14.66 -21.17 1.15
N LYS A 442 -14.79 -22.27 0.43
CA LYS A 442 -15.12 -23.62 0.99
C LYS A 442 -13.87 -24.46 1.19
#